data_a07174ba72391e83ed46a4aa4dc9b7f5
#
_entry.id   a07174ba72391e83ed46a4aa4dc9b7f5
#
_cell.length_a   1.000
_cell.length_b   1.000
_cell.length_c   1.000
_cell.angle_alpha   90.00
_cell.angle_beta   90.00
_cell.angle_gamma   90.00
#
_symmetry.space_group_name_H-M   'P 1'
#
loop_
_entity.id
_entity.type
_entity.pdbx_description
1 polymer ?
#
loop_
_entity_poly.entity_id
_entity_poly.type
_entity_poly.pdbx_seq_one_letter_code
_entity_poly.pdbx_strand_id
1 'polypeptide(L)'
;RGLGDVYKRQGLHVGHPLGYIASDIYSRYKRLQGFNVLHPMGYDAYGLPAEQYAIQTGQHPEVTTKKNIARYREQMDKIGFSYDWNREIRTCDPEYYKWTQWAFIQMFNSYYCNDKKQARPISELVAAFEQSGTEGLNVACSEELHFTAGEWKAKNDKEKQEILLNYRIAYRGETMVNWCAALGTVLA
;
A
#
# COMPACT_ATOMS: atom_id res chain seq x y z
N ARG A 1 -14.51 2.36 7.47
CA ARG A 1 -15.70 1.45 7.55
C ARG A 1 -16.22 1.25 6.13
N GLY A 2 -15.99 0.12 5.48
CA GLY A 2 -16.56 -0.17 4.16
C GLY A 2 -15.91 -1.33 3.43
N LEU A 3 -14.70 -1.71 3.77
CA LEU A 3 -13.93 -2.73 3.06
C LEU A 3 -13.98 -4.11 3.76
N GLY A 4 -14.50 -4.18 5.00
CA GLY A 4 -14.59 -5.43 5.75
C GLY A 4 -15.63 -6.43 5.28
N ASP A 5 -16.58 -6.01 4.44
CA ASP A 5 -17.75 -6.83 4.07
C ASP A 5 -17.58 -7.64 2.79
N VAL A 6 -16.52 -7.39 2.02
CA VAL A 6 -16.22 -8.15 0.78
C VAL A 6 -16.01 -9.64 1.06
N TYR A 7 -15.76 -10.02 2.30
CA TYR A 7 -15.24 -11.34 2.66
C TYR A 7 -16.26 -12.33 3.21
N LYS A 8 -17.49 -11.91 3.51
CA LYS A 8 -18.53 -12.78 4.14
C LYS A 8 -19.68 -13.18 3.21
N ARG A 9 -19.44 -13.64 1.98
CA ARG A 9 -20.53 -14.01 1.02
C ARG A 9 -21.57 -12.90 0.78
N GLN A 10 -21.27 -11.66 1.17
CA GLN A 10 -22.18 -10.54 1.02
C GLN A 10 -21.93 -9.88 -0.33
N GLY A 11 -22.99 -9.51 -1.00
CA GLY A 11 -22.92 -8.65 -2.16
C GLY A 11 -22.75 -7.18 -1.75
N LEU A 12 -23.04 -6.27 -2.66
CA LEU A 12 -23.06 -4.85 -2.38
C LEU A 12 -24.05 -4.54 -1.26
N HIS A 13 -23.66 -3.71 -0.30
CA HIS A 13 -24.57 -3.04 0.60
C HIS A 13 -24.90 -1.63 0.07
N VAL A 14 -25.94 -0.99 0.61
CA VAL A 14 -26.44 0.29 0.11
C VAL A 14 -25.41 1.44 0.14
N GLY A 15 -24.38 1.33 0.98
CA GLY A 15 -23.30 2.32 1.04
C GLY A 15 -22.33 2.28 -0.15
N HIS A 16 -22.17 1.13 -0.80
CA HIS A 16 -21.30 1.02 -1.97
C HIS A 16 -21.82 1.82 -3.17
N PRO A 17 -23.10 1.65 -3.61
CA PRO A 17 -23.64 2.39 -4.73
C PRO A 17 -23.66 3.90 -4.55
N LEU A 18 -23.70 4.39 -3.31
CA LEU A 18 -23.81 5.83 -3.06
C LEU A 18 -22.71 6.65 -3.77
N GLY A 19 -21.45 6.24 -3.61
CA GLY A 19 -20.33 6.89 -4.31
C GLY A 19 -20.30 6.55 -5.81
N TYR A 20 -20.66 5.32 -6.16
CA TYR A 20 -20.63 4.86 -7.55
C TYR A 20 -21.69 5.56 -8.42
N ILE A 21 -22.89 5.81 -7.90
CA ILE A 21 -23.96 6.53 -8.59
C ILE A 21 -23.49 7.93 -8.97
N ALA A 22 -22.89 8.66 -8.03
CA ALA A 22 -22.42 10.01 -8.28
C ALA A 22 -21.36 10.06 -9.40
N SER A 23 -20.36 9.17 -9.34
CA SER A 23 -19.32 9.09 -10.37
C SER A 23 -19.85 8.62 -11.72
N ASP A 24 -20.82 7.71 -11.74
CA ASP A 24 -21.44 7.22 -12.97
C ASP A 24 -22.29 8.30 -13.67
N ILE A 25 -23.09 9.04 -12.91
CA ILE A 25 -23.87 10.17 -13.43
C ILE A 25 -22.93 11.21 -14.06
N TYR A 26 -21.85 11.57 -13.36
CA TYR A 26 -20.89 12.54 -13.88
C TYR A 26 -20.17 12.02 -15.14
N SER A 27 -19.79 10.75 -15.17
CA SER A 27 -19.14 10.13 -16.31
C SER A 27 -20.07 10.10 -17.53
N ARG A 28 -21.34 9.78 -17.35
CA ARG A 28 -22.36 9.83 -18.44
C ARG A 28 -22.55 11.25 -18.94
N TYR A 29 -22.67 12.22 -18.05
CA TYR A 29 -22.79 13.62 -18.41
C TYR A 29 -21.60 14.09 -19.27
N LYS A 30 -20.38 13.73 -18.89
CA LYS A 30 -19.17 14.10 -19.66
C LYS A 30 -19.11 13.41 -21.01
N ARG A 31 -19.53 12.15 -21.12
CA ARG A 31 -19.62 11.46 -22.43
C ARG A 31 -20.63 12.15 -23.35
N LEU A 32 -21.78 12.58 -22.83
CA LEU A 32 -22.78 13.33 -23.61
C LEU A 32 -22.23 14.69 -24.10
N GLN A 33 -21.26 15.25 -23.41
CA GLN A 33 -20.56 16.47 -23.84
C GLN A 33 -19.41 16.19 -24.84
N GLY A 34 -19.19 14.94 -25.24
CA GLY A 34 -18.14 14.58 -26.20
C GLY A 34 -16.77 14.33 -25.59
N PHE A 35 -16.64 14.28 -24.25
CA PHE A 35 -15.36 13.94 -23.62
C PHE A 35 -15.05 12.45 -23.74
N ASN A 36 -13.76 12.14 -23.89
CA ASN A 36 -13.27 10.78 -23.69
C ASN A 36 -13.11 10.52 -22.20
N VAL A 37 -13.97 9.64 -21.66
CA VAL A 37 -14.08 9.41 -20.20
C VAL A 37 -13.49 8.05 -19.84
N LEU A 38 -12.48 8.03 -19.00
CA LEU A 38 -11.95 6.85 -18.33
C LEU A 38 -12.68 6.67 -16.98
N HIS A 39 -13.51 5.62 -16.88
CA HIS A 39 -14.27 5.29 -15.67
C HIS A 39 -14.15 3.80 -15.35
N PRO A 40 -12.98 3.34 -14.86
CA PRO A 40 -12.76 1.94 -14.51
C PRO A 40 -13.33 1.61 -13.12
N MET A 41 -13.48 0.30 -12.85
CA MET A 41 -13.75 -0.23 -11.51
C MET A 41 -12.45 -0.79 -10.90
N GLY A 42 -12.22 -0.50 -9.61
CA GLY A 42 -11.15 -1.09 -8.82
C GLY A 42 -11.71 -1.84 -7.62
N TYR A 43 -11.20 -3.06 -7.39
CA TYR A 43 -11.53 -3.88 -6.23
C TYR A 43 -10.37 -3.84 -5.25
N ASP A 44 -10.59 -3.30 -4.05
CA ASP A 44 -9.66 -3.45 -2.94
C ASP A 44 -9.86 -4.85 -2.34
N ALA A 45 -8.89 -5.72 -2.62
CA ALA A 45 -9.02 -7.15 -2.44
C ALA A 45 -8.00 -7.75 -1.44
N TYR A 46 -7.49 -6.92 -0.53
CA TYR A 46 -6.69 -7.33 0.62
C TYR A 46 -7.44 -7.08 1.93
N GLY A 47 -7.13 -7.86 2.97
CA GLY A 47 -7.58 -7.54 4.31
C GLY A 47 -7.67 -8.72 5.27
N LEU A 48 -7.58 -8.40 6.57
CA LEU A 48 -7.71 -9.36 7.68
C LEU A 48 -9.01 -10.18 7.66
N PRO A 49 -10.18 -9.62 7.27
CA PRO A 49 -11.41 -10.41 7.19
C PRO A 49 -11.34 -11.57 6.21
N ALA A 50 -10.60 -11.44 5.08
CA ALA A 50 -10.41 -12.56 4.14
C ALA A 50 -9.56 -13.66 4.74
N GLU A 51 -8.51 -13.30 5.48
CA GLU A 51 -7.64 -14.25 6.17
C GLU A 51 -8.39 -14.98 7.27
N GLN A 52 -9.19 -14.28 8.09
CA GLN A 52 -10.02 -14.88 9.12
C GLN A 52 -11.05 -15.86 8.55
N TYR A 53 -11.68 -15.49 7.44
CA TYR A 53 -12.61 -16.39 6.76
C TYR A 53 -11.89 -17.62 6.19
N ALA A 54 -10.69 -17.46 5.66
CA ALA A 54 -9.87 -18.56 5.19
C ALA A 54 -9.51 -19.54 6.32
N ILE A 55 -9.12 -19.04 7.49
CA ILE A 55 -8.83 -19.84 8.68
C ILE A 55 -10.08 -20.63 9.12
N GLN A 56 -11.23 -19.98 9.18
CA GLN A 56 -12.50 -20.58 9.61
C GLN A 56 -13.01 -21.67 8.66
N THR A 57 -12.78 -21.51 7.35
CA THR A 57 -13.36 -22.39 6.33
C THR A 57 -12.36 -23.35 5.69
N GLY A 58 -11.07 -23.20 5.97
CA GLY A 58 -10.00 -23.95 5.32
C GLY A 58 -9.84 -23.65 3.82
N GLN A 59 -10.46 -22.56 3.32
CA GLN A 59 -10.36 -22.15 1.90
C GLN A 59 -9.29 -21.09 1.73
N HIS A 60 -8.53 -21.17 0.65
CA HIS A 60 -7.58 -20.12 0.29
C HIS A 60 -8.31 -18.78 0.04
N PRO A 61 -7.82 -17.64 0.56
CA PRO A 61 -8.47 -16.33 0.42
C PRO A 61 -8.82 -15.95 -1.02
N GLU A 62 -7.96 -16.31 -1.97
CA GLU A 62 -8.17 -16.04 -3.40
C GLU A 62 -9.48 -16.61 -3.94
N VAL A 63 -9.87 -17.83 -3.52
CA VAL A 63 -11.08 -18.49 -4.00
C VAL A 63 -12.32 -17.68 -3.60
N THR A 64 -12.37 -17.26 -2.35
CA THR A 64 -13.48 -16.45 -1.83
C THR A 64 -13.49 -15.06 -2.46
N THR A 65 -12.33 -14.43 -2.58
CA THR A 65 -12.17 -13.11 -3.19
C THR A 65 -12.68 -13.10 -4.64
N LYS A 66 -12.28 -14.07 -5.45
CA LYS A 66 -12.75 -14.18 -6.85
C LYS A 66 -14.27 -14.37 -6.94
N LYS A 67 -14.86 -15.19 -6.08
CA LYS A 67 -16.33 -15.37 -6.03
C LYS A 67 -17.04 -14.08 -5.64
N ASN A 68 -16.52 -13.35 -4.68
CA ASN A 68 -17.11 -12.09 -4.23
C ASN A 68 -17.01 -11.02 -5.33
N ILE A 69 -15.86 -10.87 -5.97
CA ILE A 69 -15.69 -9.95 -7.11
C ILE A 69 -16.70 -10.25 -8.22
N ALA A 70 -16.85 -11.52 -8.59
CA ALA A 70 -17.85 -11.91 -9.59
C ALA A 70 -19.28 -11.52 -9.16
N ARG A 71 -19.61 -11.70 -7.88
CA ARG A 71 -20.91 -11.30 -7.33
C ARG A 71 -21.12 -9.79 -7.34
N TYR A 72 -20.12 -9.02 -6.95
CA TYR A 72 -20.15 -7.55 -7.02
C TYR A 72 -20.37 -7.09 -8.46
N ARG A 73 -19.63 -7.67 -9.41
CA ARG A 73 -19.74 -7.35 -10.82
C ARG A 73 -21.17 -7.60 -11.34
N GLU A 74 -21.76 -8.78 -11.06
CA GLU A 74 -23.12 -9.12 -11.42
C GLU A 74 -24.13 -8.08 -10.88
N GLN A 75 -23.96 -7.66 -9.64
CA GLN A 75 -24.87 -6.68 -9.02
C GLN A 75 -24.72 -5.28 -9.63
N MET A 76 -23.48 -4.86 -9.91
CA MET A 76 -23.22 -3.58 -10.56
C MET A 76 -23.75 -3.53 -12.00
N ASP A 77 -23.65 -4.64 -12.72
CA ASP A 77 -24.23 -4.79 -14.06
C ASP A 77 -25.77 -4.68 -14.02
N LYS A 78 -26.43 -5.26 -13.02
CA LYS A 78 -27.89 -5.13 -12.82
C LYS A 78 -28.33 -3.70 -12.49
N ILE A 79 -27.50 -2.91 -11.80
CA ILE A 79 -27.75 -1.49 -11.56
C ILE A 79 -27.52 -0.69 -12.85
N GLY A 80 -26.72 -1.20 -13.78
CA GLY A 80 -26.47 -0.58 -15.07
C GLY A 80 -25.38 0.49 -15.05
N PHE A 81 -24.38 0.38 -14.17
CA PHE A 81 -23.24 1.30 -14.17
C PHE A 81 -22.45 1.26 -15.48
N SER A 82 -21.97 2.43 -15.92
CA SER A 82 -21.24 2.61 -17.18
C SER A 82 -19.71 2.53 -17.01
N TYR A 83 -19.23 1.59 -16.19
CA TYR A 83 -17.81 1.35 -16.03
C TYR A 83 -17.13 0.79 -17.27
N ASP A 84 -15.86 1.14 -17.47
CA ASP A 84 -15.00 0.48 -18.45
C ASP A 84 -14.46 -0.83 -17.84
N TRP A 85 -15.22 -1.89 -18.01
CA TRP A 85 -14.91 -3.20 -17.45
C TRP A 85 -13.66 -3.86 -18.05
N ASN A 86 -13.22 -3.41 -19.21
CA ASN A 86 -11.96 -3.90 -19.79
C ASN A 86 -10.73 -3.36 -19.04
N ARG A 87 -10.94 -2.34 -18.22
CA ARG A 87 -9.91 -1.74 -17.37
C ARG A 87 -10.18 -1.93 -15.88
N GLU A 88 -10.96 -2.95 -15.52
CA GLU A 88 -11.10 -3.30 -14.10
C GLU A 88 -9.76 -3.75 -13.53
N ILE A 89 -9.51 -3.39 -12.27
CA ILE A 89 -8.29 -3.75 -11.53
C ILE A 89 -8.63 -4.37 -10.19
N ARG A 90 -7.72 -5.21 -9.69
CA ARG A 90 -7.79 -5.85 -8.39
C ARG A 90 -6.48 -5.63 -7.68
N THR A 91 -6.52 -5.09 -6.48
CA THR A 91 -5.30 -4.78 -5.73
C THR A 91 -4.47 -6.02 -5.37
N CYS A 92 -5.10 -7.20 -5.34
CA CYS A 92 -4.44 -8.48 -5.08
C CYS A 92 -3.79 -9.12 -6.31
N ASP A 93 -3.96 -8.57 -7.51
CA ASP A 93 -3.32 -9.12 -8.71
C ASP A 93 -1.84 -8.72 -8.75
N PRO A 94 -0.91 -9.67 -9.10
CA PRO A 94 0.53 -9.38 -9.18
C PRO A 94 0.85 -8.19 -10.10
N GLU A 95 0.13 -8.06 -11.21
CA GLU A 95 0.28 -6.96 -12.17
C GLU A 95 -0.04 -5.59 -11.57
N TYR A 96 -0.86 -5.55 -10.52
CA TYR A 96 -1.17 -4.33 -9.77
C TYR A 96 -0.16 -4.10 -8.65
N TYR A 97 -0.01 -5.05 -7.71
CA TYR A 97 0.80 -4.81 -6.51
C TYR A 97 2.29 -4.73 -6.75
N LYS A 98 2.80 -5.22 -7.89
CA LYS A 98 4.21 -5.02 -8.27
C LYS A 98 4.62 -3.55 -8.24
N TRP A 99 3.71 -2.63 -8.59
CA TRP A 99 4.00 -1.20 -8.57
C TRP A 99 4.06 -0.62 -7.16
N THR A 100 3.24 -1.14 -6.24
CA THR A 100 3.33 -0.81 -4.82
C THR A 100 4.66 -1.29 -4.23
N GLN A 101 5.07 -2.51 -4.57
CA GLN A 101 6.37 -3.05 -4.17
C GLN A 101 7.52 -2.24 -4.76
N TRP A 102 7.43 -1.87 -6.03
CA TRP A 102 8.43 -1.02 -6.68
C TRP A 102 8.55 0.33 -5.97
N ALA A 103 7.44 0.99 -5.68
CA ALA A 103 7.43 2.26 -4.97
C ALA A 103 8.08 2.14 -3.59
N PHE A 104 7.77 1.07 -2.84
CA PHE A 104 8.41 0.78 -1.57
C PHE A 104 9.94 0.64 -1.72
N ILE A 105 10.40 -0.11 -2.72
CA ILE A 105 11.83 -0.30 -2.98
C ILE A 105 12.52 1.04 -3.30
N GLN A 106 11.87 1.93 -4.07
CA GLN A 106 12.43 3.28 -4.32
C GLN A 106 12.58 4.07 -3.02
N MET A 107 11.55 4.09 -2.16
CA MET A 107 11.61 4.76 -0.86
C MET A 107 12.61 4.10 0.09
N PHE A 108 12.70 2.76 0.10
CA PHE A 108 13.69 2.01 0.89
C PHE A 108 15.14 2.34 0.48
N ASN A 109 15.38 2.57 -0.81
CA ASN A 109 16.71 2.92 -1.34
C ASN A 109 16.98 4.44 -1.34
N SER A 110 16.17 5.21 -0.61
CA SER A 110 16.28 6.66 -0.54
C SER A 110 16.31 7.17 0.90
N TYR A 111 16.97 8.31 1.10
CA TYR A 111 16.87 9.13 2.30
C TYR A 111 16.34 10.52 1.93
N TYR A 112 15.87 11.30 2.91
CA TYR A 112 15.42 12.67 2.68
C TYR A 112 16.47 13.67 3.12
N CYS A 113 16.93 14.49 2.18
CA CYS A 113 17.89 15.58 2.43
C CYS A 113 17.12 16.86 2.75
N ASN A 114 17.27 17.39 3.97
CA ASN A 114 16.57 18.60 4.42
C ASN A 114 17.05 19.85 3.68
N ASP A 115 18.35 19.94 3.39
CA ASP A 115 18.93 21.11 2.68
C ASP A 115 18.39 21.22 1.26
N LYS A 116 18.29 20.08 0.55
CA LYS A 116 17.81 20.02 -0.81
C LYS A 116 16.28 19.85 -0.91
N LYS A 117 15.61 19.61 0.23
CA LYS A 117 14.17 19.35 0.34
C LYS A 117 13.67 18.29 -0.64
N GLN A 118 14.42 17.20 -0.79
CA GLN A 118 14.10 16.11 -1.70
C GLN A 118 14.68 14.77 -1.27
N ALA A 119 14.09 13.68 -1.79
CA ALA A 119 14.62 12.34 -1.68
C ALA A 119 15.92 12.20 -2.50
N ARG A 120 16.91 11.48 -1.95
CA ARG A 120 18.19 11.18 -2.58
C ARG A 120 18.53 9.71 -2.41
N PRO A 121 19.32 9.12 -3.34
CA PRO A 121 19.77 7.73 -3.21
C PRO A 121 20.53 7.47 -1.91
N ILE A 122 20.18 6.39 -1.22
CA ILE A 122 20.83 6.01 0.05
C ILE A 122 22.37 5.81 -0.10
N SER A 123 22.85 5.48 -1.29
CA SER A 123 24.27 5.36 -1.60
C SER A 123 25.05 6.67 -1.42
N GLU A 124 24.42 7.82 -1.63
CA GLU A 124 25.04 9.11 -1.39
C GLU A 124 25.26 9.34 0.11
N LEU A 125 24.31 8.91 0.94
CA LEU A 125 24.44 8.96 2.39
C LEU A 125 25.55 8.02 2.89
N VAL A 126 25.62 6.81 2.33
CA VAL A 126 26.71 5.86 2.63
C VAL A 126 28.08 6.47 2.31
N ALA A 127 28.22 7.11 1.15
CA ALA A 127 29.45 7.78 0.78
C ALA A 127 29.83 8.93 1.74
N ALA A 128 28.83 9.70 2.21
CA ALA A 128 29.04 10.73 3.22
C ALA A 128 29.51 10.12 4.57
N PHE A 129 28.90 9.02 5.01
CA PHE A 129 29.32 8.31 6.23
C PHE A 129 30.75 7.77 6.12
N GLU A 130 31.19 7.33 4.95
CA GLU A 130 32.56 6.88 4.71
C GLU A 130 33.60 8.02 4.76
N GLN A 131 33.18 9.25 4.45
CA GLN A 131 34.07 10.42 4.42
C GLN A 131 34.14 11.14 5.77
N SER A 132 32.98 11.43 6.38
CA SER A 132 32.88 12.31 7.55
C SER A 132 32.02 11.75 8.69
N GLY A 133 31.45 10.55 8.56
CA GLY A 133 30.46 10.06 9.51
C GLY A 133 29.18 10.87 9.42
N THR A 134 28.60 11.23 10.57
CA THR A 134 27.38 12.05 10.66
C THR A 134 27.63 13.54 10.74
N GLU A 135 28.90 13.98 10.76
CA GLU A 135 29.24 15.39 10.91
C GLU A 135 28.75 16.24 9.72
N GLY A 136 28.05 17.33 10.02
CA GLY A 136 27.57 18.29 9.03
C GLY A 136 26.37 17.79 8.16
N LEU A 137 25.80 16.64 8.49
CA LEU A 137 24.64 16.12 7.75
C LEU A 137 23.33 16.73 8.27
N ASN A 138 22.53 17.25 7.36
CA ASN A 138 21.16 17.72 7.63
C ASN A 138 20.17 16.87 6.84
N VAL A 139 19.80 15.74 7.44
CA VAL A 139 18.94 14.72 6.82
C VAL A 139 17.84 14.29 7.79
N ALA A 140 16.70 13.85 7.26
CA ALA A 140 15.65 13.28 8.09
C ALA A 140 16.09 11.92 8.64
N CYS A 141 15.85 11.69 9.91
CA CYS A 141 16.13 10.42 10.60
C CYS A 141 15.05 10.15 11.66
N SER A 142 14.84 8.89 11.99
CA SER A 142 13.96 8.49 13.09
C SER A 142 14.65 8.59 14.46
N GLU A 143 15.95 8.42 14.49
CA GLU A 143 16.79 8.55 15.67
C GLU A 143 18.09 9.27 15.30
N GLU A 144 18.47 10.27 16.09
CA GLU A 144 19.70 11.03 15.85
C GLU A 144 20.90 10.22 16.35
N LEU A 145 21.76 9.82 15.42
CA LEU A 145 22.96 9.04 15.69
C LEU A 145 24.21 9.89 15.41
N HIS A 146 25.23 9.71 16.25
CA HIS A 146 26.52 10.38 16.09
C HIS A 146 27.65 9.34 16.01
N PHE A 147 28.38 9.35 14.90
CA PHE A 147 29.55 8.50 14.67
C PHE A 147 30.50 9.13 13.66
N THR A 148 31.76 8.78 13.77
CA THR A 148 32.85 9.19 12.87
C THR A 148 32.94 8.24 11.66
N ALA A 149 33.65 8.67 10.60
CA ALA A 149 33.95 7.81 9.47
C ALA A 149 34.71 6.52 9.85
N GLY A 150 35.59 6.61 10.87
CA GLY A 150 36.32 5.45 11.39
C GLY A 150 35.37 4.41 12.03
N GLU A 151 34.46 4.88 12.88
CA GLU A 151 33.45 4.03 13.52
C GLU A 151 32.52 3.40 12.51
N TRP A 152 32.08 4.14 11.48
CA TRP A 152 31.27 3.59 10.38
C TRP A 152 31.99 2.45 9.64
N LYS A 153 33.29 2.65 9.31
CA LYS A 153 34.07 1.65 8.58
C LYS A 153 34.37 0.41 9.42
N ALA A 154 34.44 0.53 10.73
CA ALA A 154 34.64 -0.60 11.64
C ALA A 154 33.43 -1.50 11.81
N LYS A 155 32.21 -1.04 11.42
CA LYS A 155 30.95 -1.80 11.52
C LYS A 155 30.86 -2.87 10.46
N ASN A 156 30.26 -4.00 10.82
CA ASN A 156 29.91 -5.04 9.85
C ASN A 156 28.68 -4.64 9.03
N ASP A 157 28.37 -5.40 7.97
CA ASP A 157 27.28 -5.07 7.05
C ASP A 157 25.90 -5.02 7.72
N LYS A 158 25.65 -5.90 8.70
CA LYS A 158 24.38 -5.92 9.44
C LYS A 158 24.21 -4.63 10.26
N GLU A 159 25.21 -4.25 11.02
CA GLU A 159 25.20 -3.01 11.82
C GLU A 159 25.03 -1.77 10.94
N LYS A 160 25.70 -1.75 9.77
CA LYS A 160 25.52 -0.67 8.79
C LYS A 160 24.07 -0.59 8.28
N GLN A 161 23.46 -1.73 7.97
CA GLN A 161 22.07 -1.75 7.53
C GLN A 161 21.10 -1.31 8.65
N GLU A 162 21.31 -1.71 9.88
CA GLU A 162 20.53 -1.27 11.04
C GLU A 162 20.60 0.26 11.22
N ILE A 163 21.77 0.86 11.09
CA ILE A 163 21.93 2.32 11.11
C ILE A 163 21.16 2.97 9.94
N LEU A 164 21.29 2.44 8.74
CA LEU A 164 20.64 2.99 7.55
C LEU A 164 19.11 2.96 7.64
N LEU A 165 18.50 2.02 8.40
CA LEU A 165 17.05 2.00 8.62
C LEU A 165 16.55 3.32 9.22
N ASN A 166 17.33 4.00 10.07
CA ASN A 166 16.96 5.28 10.66
C ASN A 166 16.81 6.43 9.65
N TYR A 167 17.43 6.30 8.49
CA TYR A 167 17.49 7.34 7.44
C TYR A 167 16.63 7.01 6.22
N ARG A 168 16.20 5.75 6.04
CA ARG A 168 15.38 5.34 4.89
C ARG A 168 13.99 5.94 4.98
N ILE A 169 13.44 6.40 3.83
CA ILE A 169 12.10 6.99 3.76
C ILE A 169 11.03 5.94 4.10
N ALA A 170 11.22 4.68 3.68
CA ALA A 170 10.38 3.57 4.08
C ALA A 170 11.26 2.40 4.55
N TYR A 171 10.84 1.72 5.61
CA TYR A 171 11.58 0.61 6.19
C TYR A 171 10.64 -0.38 6.89
N ARG A 172 11.17 -1.54 7.23
CA ARG A 172 10.49 -2.50 8.10
C ARG A 172 10.80 -2.16 9.55
N GLY A 173 9.76 -1.90 10.31
CA GLY A 173 9.87 -1.60 11.75
C GLY A 173 8.89 -2.43 12.56
N GLU A 174 9.06 -2.40 13.87
CA GLU A 174 8.13 -2.97 14.84
C GLU A 174 7.30 -1.85 15.46
N THR A 175 6.02 -2.12 15.70
CA THR A 175 5.12 -1.15 16.35
C THR A 175 4.11 -1.87 17.22
N MET A 176 3.59 -1.16 18.20
CA MET A 176 2.52 -1.66 19.06
C MET A 176 1.20 -1.69 18.28
N VAL A 177 0.46 -2.78 18.43
CA VAL A 177 -0.83 -2.98 17.77
C VAL A 177 -1.87 -3.44 18.79
N ASN A 178 -3.15 -3.22 18.50
CA ASN A 178 -4.24 -3.76 19.27
C ASN A 178 -4.44 -5.24 18.88
N TRP A 179 -4.07 -6.14 19.76
CA TRP A 179 -4.18 -7.59 19.53
C TRP A 179 -5.41 -8.16 20.21
N CYS A 180 -6.21 -8.95 19.49
CA CYS A 180 -7.31 -9.72 20.03
C CYS A 180 -6.94 -11.21 20.12
N ALA A 181 -6.65 -11.70 21.34
CA ALA A 181 -6.27 -13.09 21.55
C ALA A 181 -7.40 -14.08 21.17
N ALA A 182 -8.67 -13.70 21.37
CA ALA A 182 -9.81 -14.54 21.04
C ALA A 182 -9.99 -14.76 19.52
N LEU A 183 -9.60 -13.77 18.70
CA LEU A 183 -9.66 -13.85 17.26
C LEU A 183 -8.31 -14.25 16.63
N GLY A 184 -7.22 -14.24 17.40
CA GLY A 184 -5.88 -14.52 16.91
C GLY A 184 -5.38 -13.52 15.83
N THR A 185 -5.78 -12.25 15.94
CA THR A 185 -5.46 -11.25 14.94
C THR A 185 -5.34 -9.84 15.51
N VAL A 186 -4.74 -8.95 14.73
CA VAL A 186 -4.71 -7.52 14.99
C VAL A 186 -6.09 -6.91 14.71
N LEU A 187 -6.50 -5.98 15.56
CA LEU A 187 -7.69 -5.15 15.33
C LEU A 187 -7.30 -3.90 14.57
N ALA A 188 -8.04 -3.60 13.51
CA ALA A 188 -7.89 -2.40 12.69
C ALA A 188 -8.69 -1.22 13.27
#